data_b2bde1566caa6aa0fafc8ef2d2e269c2
#
_entry.id   b2bde1566caa6aa0fafc8ef2d2e269c2
#
_cell.length_a   1.000
_cell.length_b   1.000
_cell.length_c   1.000
_cell.angle_alpha   90.00
_cell.angle_beta   90.00
_cell.angle_gamma   90.00
#
_symmetry.space_group_name_H-M   'P 1'
#
loop_
_entity.id
_entity.type
_entity.pdbx_description
1 polymer ?
#
loop_
_entity_poly.entity_id
_entity_poly.type
_entity_poly.pdbx_seq_one_letter_code
_entity_poly.pdbx_strand_id
1 'polypeptide(L)'
;MNQSDNLVKTWLLGYVDAWDQFWFTPRLPHALSILRIITGVMLLYSHLVLATDLSAFLGDTAWVNNETARQLHDGTFGLSDYGRTYLWFISSPTLLWIHHGFTIAVTACFALGLLTRITSPLAWFLQLMYLHRLTGTLFGFDQILTYMAMYLMLAPSGSCYSVDAWLRKRFASTDRGRFWNWLFPEAKATVLANIATRLMQLHLCVIYLFGGISKARGQTWWDGTAVWYSVSNYEYQSLDMTWLSGYPRVFSAMTHITLFWEIFYCALVWPRLTRPFVITLAVVVHAGIALALGMITFGIMMIAANMIFISPGWVQHIVVRLRRRSQQDDG
;
A
#
# COMPACT_ATOMS: atom_id res chain seq x y z
N MET A 1 2.27 1.72 52.37
CA MET A 1 2.17 1.70 50.87
C MET A 1 0.84 1.05 50.55
N ASN A 2 -0.14 1.82 50.09
CA ASN A 2 -1.53 1.39 49.95
C ASN A 2 -1.69 0.28 48.87
N GLN A 3 -2.61 -0.66 49.10
CA GLN A 3 -2.97 -1.73 48.14
C GLN A 3 -3.43 -1.17 46.80
N SER A 4 -4.00 0.03 46.78
CA SER A 4 -4.38 0.81 45.57
C SER A 4 -3.17 1.26 44.77
N ASP A 5 -2.08 1.70 45.39
CA ASP A 5 -0.86 2.14 44.69
C ASP A 5 -0.17 0.97 43.98
N ASN A 6 -0.28 -0.22 44.53
CA ASN A 6 0.28 -1.44 43.96
C ASN A 6 -0.54 -1.91 42.73
N LEU A 7 -1.87 -1.76 42.76
CA LEU A 7 -2.77 -2.06 41.62
C LEU A 7 -2.55 -1.11 40.45
N VAL A 8 -2.47 0.18 40.68
CA VAL A 8 -2.20 1.18 39.64
C VAL A 8 -0.82 0.95 39.01
N LYS A 9 0.20 0.69 39.83
CA LYS A 9 1.55 0.40 39.33
C LYS A 9 1.58 -0.88 38.47
N THR A 10 0.91 -1.95 38.92
CA THR A 10 0.83 -3.22 38.16
C THR A 10 0.10 -3.03 36.83
N TRP A 11 -0.97 -2.25 36.83
CA TRP A 11 -1.72 -1.93 35.63
C TRP A 11 -0.89 -1.10 34.63
N LEU A 12 -0.18 -0.06 35.11
CA LEU A 12 0.71 0.76 34.28
C LEU A 12 1.86 -0.06 33.69
N LEU A 13 2.48 -0.94 34.48
CA LEU A 13 3.54 -1.84 34.00
C LEU A 13 3.00 -2.79 32.91
N GLY A 14 1.80 -3.34 33.12
CA GLY A 14 1.14 -4.18 32.11
C GLY A 14 0.86 -3.43 30.79
N TYR A 15 0.57 -2.13 30.87
CA TYR A 15 0.38 -1.28 29.68
C TYR A 15 1.71 -1.04 28.95
N VAL A 16 2.80 -0.76 29.68
CA VAL A 16 4.14 -0.60 29.10
C VAL A 16 4.60 -1.89 28.43
N ASP A 17 4.41 -3.03 29.09
CA ASP A 17 4.77 -4.33 28.53
C ASP A 17 3.96 -4.66 27.26
N ALA A 18 2.66 -4.35 27.26
CA ALA A 18 1.82 -4.53 26.08
C ALA A 18 2.25 -3.62 24.92
N TRP A 19 2.62 -2.38 25.22
CA TRP A 19 3.16 -1.43 24.24
C TRP A 19 4.48 -1.92 23.65
N ASP A 20 5.41 -2.37 24.48
CA ASP A 20 6.70 -2.91 24.05
C ASP A 20 6.52 -4.17 23.19
N GLN A 21 5.65 -5.08 23.61
CA GLN A 21 5.33 -6.26 22.83
C GLN A 21 4.70 -5.92 21.48
N PHE A 22 3.81 -4.92 21.42
CA PHE A 22 3.17 -4.48 20.19
C PHE A 22 4.21 -3.97 19.18
N TRP A 23 5.14 -3.11 19.62
CA TRP A 23 6.08 -2.43 18.70
C TRP A 23 7.38 -3.20 18.48
N PHE A 24 7.94 -3.82 19.51
CA PHE A 24 9.33 -4.29 19.50
C PHE A 24 9.49 -5.82 19.47
N THR A 25 8.42 -6.59 19.43
CA THR A 25 8.52 -8.05 19.22
C THR A 25 9.04 -8.32 17.79
N PRO A 26 10.17 -9.05 17.63
CA PRO A 26 10.71 -9.36 16.30
C PRO A 26 9.73 -10.15 15.44
N ARG A 27 9.59 -9.76 14.16
CA ARG A 27 8.66 -10.36 13.19
C ARG A 27 9.39 -10.82 11.93
N LEU A 28 8.95 -11.92 11.34
CA LEU A 28 9.48 -12.42 10.06
C LEU A 28 9.06 -11.51 8.91
N PRO A 29 9.95 -11.29 7.90
CA PRO A 29 9.73 -10.33 6.81
C PRO A 29 8.91 -10.89 5.63
N HIS A 30 8.44 -12.14 5.66
CA HIS A 30 7.81 -12.82 4.52
C HIS A 30 6.64 -12.04 3.93
N ALA A 31 5.72 -11.54 4.76
CA ALA A 31 4.57 -10.76 4.31
C ALA A 31 5.02 -9.44 3.64
N LEU A 32 5.99 -8.73 4.25
CA LEU A 32 6.55 -7.50 3.71
C LEU A 32 7.26 -7.72 2.37
N SER A 33 7.92 -8.87 2.21
CA SER A 33 8.59 -9.21 0.94
C SER A 33 7.58 -9.48 -0.20
N ILE A 34 6.44 -10.10 0.09
CA ILE A 34 5.36 -10.26 -0.89
C ILE A 34 4.74 -8.90 -1.22
N LEU A 35 4.44 -8.09 -0.20
CA LEU A 35 3.91 -6.74 -0.41
C LEU A 35 4.87 -5.88 -1.23
N ARG A 36 6.19 -6.02 -1.03
CA ARG A 36 7.19 -5.36 -1.88
C ARG A 36 7.06 -5.76 -3.36
N ILE A 37 6.87 -7.05 -3.64
CA ILE A 37 6.71 -7.53 -5.02
C ILE A 37 5.46 -6.89 -5.64
N ILE A 38 4.31 -6.96 -4.96
CA ILE A 38 3.06 -6.40 -5.47
C ILE A 38 3.17 -4.88 -5.64
N THR A 39 3.66 -4.16 -4.63
CA THR A 39 3.84 -2.71 -4.70
C THR A 39 4.82 -2.31 -5.80
N GLY A 40 5.95 -3.03 -5.93
CA GLY A 40 6.95 -2.76 -6.96
C GLY A 40 6.44 -3.01 -8.38
N VAL A 41 5.68 -4.09 -8.59
CA VAL A 41 5.02 -4.38 -9.87
C VAL A 41 3.99 -3.31 -10.21
N MET A 42 3.20 -2.84 -9.24
CA MET A 42 2.22 -1.79 -9.47
C MET A 42 2.85 -0.42 -9.71
N LEU A 43 3.97 -0.09 -9.04
CA LEU A 43 4.77 1.11 -9.35
C LEU A 43 5.32 1.04 -10.77
N LEU A 44 5.93 -0.08 -11.14
CA LEU A 44 6.45 -0.29 -12.48
C LEU A 44 5.35 -0.18 -13.54
N TYR A 45 4.20 -0.82 -13.31
CA TYR A 45 3.03 -0.73 -14.18
C TYR A 45 2.56 0.72 -14.36
N SER A 46 2.40 1.46 -13.26
CA SER A 46 1.96 2.87 -13.30
C SER A 46 2.90 3.73 -14.14
N HIS A 47 4.23 3.58 -13.96
CA HIS A 47 5.21 4.33 -14.76
C HIS A 47 5.29 3.86 -16.22
N LEU A 48 5.08 2.58 -16.51
CA LEU A 48 5.01 2.10 -17.90
C LEU A 48 3.75 2.62 -18.62
N VAL A 49 2.62 2.70 -17.93
CA VAL A 49 1.40 3.32 -18.48
C VAL A 49 1.62 4.82 -18.71
N LEU A 50 2.22 5.52 -17.76
CA LEU A 50 2.53 6.94 -17.91
C LEU A 50 3.50 7.20 -19.08
N ALA A 51 4.42 6.27 -19.37
CA ALA A 51 5.34 6.36 -20.50
C ALA A 51 4.64 6.34 -21.87
N THR A 52 3.43 5.81 -21.97
CA THR A 52 2.70 5.76 -23.25
C THR A 52 2.33 7.17 -23.77
N ASP A 53 2.18 8.13 -22.85
CA ASP A 53 1.86 9.52 -23.20
C ASP A 53 2.47 10.53 -22.21
N LEU A 54 3.76 10.37 -21.95
CA LEU A 54 4.49 11.12 -20.91
C LEU A 54 4.36 12.64 -21.09
N SER A 55 4.44 13.12 -22.32
CA SER A 55 4.40 14.55 -22.66
C SER A 55 3.03 15.19 -22.48
N ALA A 56 1.96 14.41 -22.52
CA ALA A 56 0.61 14.93 -22.24
C ALA A 56 0.39 15.20 -20.74
N PHE A 57 1.12 14.50 -19.87
CA PHE A 57 0.97 14.61 -18.41
C PHE A 57 2.06 15.44 -17.74
N LEU A 58 3.26 15.52 -18.34
CA LEU A 58 4.43 16.13 -17.72
C LEU A 58 5.13 17.08 -18.69
N GLY A 59 5.78 18.11 -18.13
CA GLY A 59 6.50 19.12 -18.89
C GLY A 59 5.66 20.36 -19.21
N ASP A 60 6.23 21.26 -20.02
CA ASP A 60 5.63 22.56 -20.34
C ASP A 60 4.50 22.46 -21.36
N THR A 61 4.43 21.38 -22.14
CA THR A 61 3.40 21.11 -23.16
C THR A 61 2.27 20.22 -22.65
N ALA A 62 2.32 19.81 -21.38
CA ALA A 62 1.31 18.96 -20.76
C ALA A 62 -0.05 19.67 -20.64
N TRP A 63 -1.14 18.91 -20.55
CA TRP A 63 -2.50 19.43 -20.30
C TRP A 63 -2.56 20.34 -19.08
N VAL A 64 -1.87 19.95 -18.01
CA VAL A 64 -1.56 20.82 -16.88
C VAL A 64 -0.05 21.05 -16.91
N ASN A 65 0.37 22.17 -17.49
CA ASN A 65 1.78 22.51 -17.64
C ASN A 65 2.46 22.76 -16.28
N ASN A 66 3.79 22.88 -16.27
CA ASN A 66 4.56 23.02 -15.03
C ASN A 66 4.16 24.24 -14.21
N GLU A 67 3.91 25.38 -14.84
CA GLU A 67 3.51 26.62 -14.17
C GLU A 67 2.12 26.49 -13.55
N THR A 68 1.13 25.97 -14.29
CA THR A 68 -0.23 25.74 -13.78
C THR A 68 -0.22 24.72 -12.62
N ALA A 69 0.54 23.62 -12.77
CA ALA A 69 0.66 22.63 -11.70
C ALA A 69 1.24 23.25 -10.42
N ARG A 70 2.21 24.13 -10.52
CA ARG A 70 2.78 24.88 -9.39
C ARG A 70 1.76 25.80 -8.76
N GLN A 71 1.03 26.58 -9.55
CA GLN A 71 0.02 27.53 -9.07
C GLN A 71 -1.15 26.83 -8.36
N LEU A 72 -1.54 25.63 -8.77
CA LEU A 72 -2.58 24.84 -8.11
C LEU A 72 -2.19 24.44 -6.66
N HIS A 73 -0.91 24.44 -6.35
CA HIS A 73 -0.41 24.16 -4.99
C HIS A 73 -0.05 25.41 -4.19
N ASP A 74 -0.05 26.59 -4.81
CA ASP A 74 0.38 27.84 -4.14
C ASP A 74 -0.56 28.19 -2.98
N GLY A 75 0.02 28.44 -1.83
CA GLY A 75 -0.70 28.83 -0.62
C GLY A 75 -1.49 27.74 0.12
N THR A 76 -1.49 26.48 -0.34
CA THR A 76 -2.32 25.42 0.25
C THR A 76 -2.01 25.14 1.73
N PHE A 77 -0.78 25.39 2.20
CA PHE A 77 -0.36 25.20 3.59
C PHE A 77 0.44 26.40 4.16
N GLY A 78 0.36 27.57 3.54
CA GLY A 78 1.06 28.77 4.00
C GLY A 78 2.58 28.74 3.84
N LEU A 79 3.14 27.71 3.22
CA LEU A 79 4.55 27.58 2.87
C LEU A 79 4.71 27.76 1.37
N SER A 80 5.83 28.36 0.95
CA SER A 80 6.14 28.44 -0.49
C SER A 80 6.31 27.01 -1.04
N ASP A 81 5.55 26.66 -2.05
CA ASP A 81 5.39 25.29 -2.55
C ASP A 81 6.58 24.76 -3.38
N TYR A 82 7.66 25.54 -3.49
CA TYR A 82 8.88 25.19 -4.25
C TYR A 82 9.53 23.86 -3.88
N GLY A 83 9.23 23.32 -2.70
CA GLY A 83 9.83 22.09 -2.19
C GLY A 83 9.05 20.80 -2.45
N ARG A 84 7.85 20.84 -3.07
CA ARG A 84 7.02 19.64 -3.20
C ARG A 84 7.51 18.68 -4.26
N THR A 85 7.90 19.18 -5.42
CA THR A 85 8.46 18.38 -6.50
C THR A 85 9.41 19.18 -7.37
N TYR A 86 10.56 18.58 -7.69
CA TYR A 86 11.50 19.16 -8.64
C TYR A 86 11.07 18.97 -10.10
N LEU A 87 10.06 18.14 -10.36
CA LEU A 87 9.57 17.90 -11.73
C LEU A 87 8.97 19.15 -12.37
N TRP A 88 8.57 20.15 -11.60
CA TRP A 88 8.15 21.46 -12.11
C TRP A 88 9.25 22.22 -12.85
N PHE A 89 10.51 21.89 -12.61
CA PHE A 89 11.67 22.57 -13.21
C PHE A 89 12.26 21.81 -14.40
N ILE A 90 11.67 20.65 -14.76
CA ILE A 90 12.11 19.86 -15.91
C ILE A 90 11.28 20.27 -17.14
N SER A 91 11.80 21.25 -17.92
CA SER A 91 11.16 21.73 -19.16
C SER A 91 11.65 20.99 -20.40
N SER A 92 12.87 20.43 -20.37
CA SER A 92 13.44 19.69 -21.51
C SER A 92 12.76 18.32 -21.69
N PRO A 93 12.13 18.02 -22.83
CA PRO A 93 11.54 16.71 -23.10
C PRO A 93 12.56 15.56 -23.00
N THR A 94 13.80 15.79 -23.46
CA THR A 94 14.88 14.79 -23.38
C THR A 94 15.23 14.47 -21.94
N LEU A 95 15.38 15.49 -21.09
CA LEU A 95 15.68 15.30 -19.68
C LEU A 95 14.53 14.61 -18.95
N LEU A 96 13.30 14.94 -19.31
CA LEU A 96 12.09 14.31 -18.77
C LEU A 96 12.08 12.80 -19.08
N TRP A 97 12.38 12.42 -20.33
CA TRP A 97 12.46 11.02 -20.73
C TRP A 97 13.61 10.27 -20.07
N ILE A 98 14.78 10.88 -19.91
CA ILE A 98 15.91 10.29 -19.18
C ILE A 98 15.52 10.06 -17.72
N HIS A 99 14.92 11.06 -17.06
CA HIS A 99 14.43 10.94 -15.69
C HIS A 99 13.37 9.83 -15.55
N HIS A 100 12.43 9.77 -16.47
CA HIS A 100 11.37 8.77 -16.46
C HIS A 100 11.92 7.35 -16.69
N GLY A 101 12.84 7.18 -17.63
CA GLY A 101 13.56 5.91 -17.85
C GLY A 101 14.33 5.45 -16.62
N PHE A 102 14.99 6.39 -15.92
CA PHE A 102 15.62 6.10 -14.62
C PHE A 102 14.59 5.64 -13.58
N THR A 103 13.42 6.29 -13.50
CA THR A 103 12.35 5.92 -12.57
C THR A 103 11.82 4.51 -12.87
N ILE A 104 11.61 4.16 -14.14
CA ILE A 104 11.23 2.81 -14.57
C ILE A 104 12.28 1.79 -14.14
N ALA A 105 13.57 2.07 -14.35
CA ALA A 105 14.66 1.18 -13.95
C ALA A 105 14.69 0.96 -12.43
N VAL A 106 14.53 2.02 -11.64
CA VAL A 106 14.50 1.94 -10.17
C VAL A 106 13.28 1.13 -9.69
N THR A 107 12.10 1.37 -10.23
CA THR A 107 10.88 0.64 -9.85
C THR A 107 10.95 -0.83 -10.26
N ALA A 108 11.56 -1.15 -11.41
CA ALA A 108 11.85 -2.52 -11.82
C ALA A 108 12.83 -3.22 -10.86
N CYS A 109 13.91 -2.56 -10.47
CA CYS A 109 14.85 -3.09 -9.48
C CYS A 109 14.17 -3.30 -8.13
N PHE A 110 13.31 -2.38 -7.70
CA PHE A 110 12.53 -2.52 -6.47
C PHE A 110 11.55 -3.71 -6.55
N ALA A 111 10.84 -3.88 -7.67
CA ALA A 111 9.95 -5.01 -7.90
C ALA A 111 10.69 -6.35 -7.83
N LEU A 112 11.85 -6.47 -8.48
CA LEU A 112 12.70 -7.66 -8.46
C LEU A 112 13.38 -7.88 -7.10
N GLY A 113 13.48 -6.84 -6.29
CA GLY A 113 14.20 -6.87 -5.03
C GLY A 113 15.71 -6.88 -5.22
N LEU A 114 16.20 -6.05 -6.13
CA LEU A 114 17.61 -5.82 -6.37
C LEU A 114 18.04 -4.54 -5.65
N LEU A 115 19.08 -4.64 -4.81
CA LEU A 115 19.59 -3.55 -3.99
C LEU A 115 18.49 -2.82 -3.22
N THR A 116 17.60 -3.56 -2.58
CA THR A 116 16.36 -3.05 -1.96
C THR A 116 16.60 -1.97 -0.93
N ARG A 117 17.76 -1.97 -0.26
CA ARG A 117 18.12 -0.90 0.69
C ARG A 117 18.30 0.46 0.03
N ILE A 118 18.55 0.50 -1.28
CA ILE A 118 18.73 1.72 -2.08
C ILE A 118 17.50 1.95 -2.94
N THR A 119 17.04 0.92 -3.66
CA THR A 119 15.96 1.06 -4.62
C THR A 119 14.60 1.29 -3.96
N SER A 120 14.38 0.81 -2.73
CA SER A 120 13.12 1.05 -2.01
C SER A 120 12.92 2.52 -1.62
N PRO A 121 13.83 3.19 -0.89
CA PRO A 121 13.67 4.63 -0.60
C PRO A 121 13.67 5.48 -1.86
N LEU A 122 14.46 5.11 -2.88
CA LEU A 122 14.51 5.85 -4.13
C LEU A 122 13.20 5.71 -4.93
N ALA A 123 12.62 4.51 -5.01
CA ALA A 123 11.33 4.29 -5.65
C ALA A 123 10.20 5.08 -4.95
N TRP A 124 10.18 5.09 -3.61
CA TRP A 124 9.23 5.91 -2.86
C TRP A 124 9.42 7.39 -3.13
N PHE A 125 10.66 7.89 -3.08
CA PHE A 125 10.96 9.30 -3.31
C PHE A 125 10.55 9.74 -4.73
N LEU A 126 10.90 8.95 -5.74
CA LEU A 126 10.52 9.24 -7.13
C LEU A 126 9.00 9.23 -7.29
N GLN A 127 8.30 8.21 -6.76
CA GLN A 127 6.84 8.15 -6.79
C GLN A 127 6.22 9.39 -6.13
N LEU A 128 6.75 9.84 -4.99
CA LEU A 128 6.28 11.04 -4.31
C LEU A 128 6.43 12.30 -5.19
N MET A 129 7.52 12.41 -5.94
CA MET A 129 7.74 13.53 -6.87
C MET A 129 6.70 13.53 -7.99
N TYR A 130 6.39 12.35 -8.56
CA TYR A 130 5.31 12.22 -9.56
C TYR A 130 3.94 12.52 -8.96
N LEU A 131 3.64 12.02 -7.77
CA LEU A 131 2.38 12.27 -7.08
C LEU A 131 2.11 13.77 -6.93
N HIS A 132 3.11 14.54 -6.51
CA HIS A 132 2.98 15.98 -6.36
C HIS A 132 2.96 16.73 -7.70
N ARG A 133 3.47 16.14 -8.78
CA ARG A 133 3.42 16.76 -10.11
C ARG A 133 2.09 16.51 -10.83
N LEU A 134 1.50 15.34 -10.67
CA LEU A 134 0.31 14.87 -11.37
C LEU A 134 -1.00 15.32 -10.71
N THR A 135 -1.07 16.58 -10.29
CA THR A 135 -2.25 17.16 -9.64
C THR A 135 -3.47 17.07 -10.54
N GLY A 136 -4.58 16.61 -9.99
CA GLY A 136 -5.86 16.48 -10.70
C GLY A 136 -6.05 15.14 -11.43
N THR A 137 -5.02 14.29 -11.53
CA THR A 137 -5.13 12.94 -12.13
C THR A 137 -5.00 11.80 -11.10
N LEU A 138 -4.93 12.16 -9.82
CA LEU A 138 -4.66 11.21 -8.74
C LEU A 138 -5.91 10.49 -8.28
N PHE A 139 -5.76 9.19 -8.04
CA PHE A 139 -6.76 8.32 -7.44
C PHE A 139 -6.32 7.81 -6.07
N GLY A 140 -7.23 7.16 -5.35
CA GLY A 140 -6.89 6.44 -4.12
C GLY A 140 -5.79 5.37 -4.31
N PHE A 141 -5.65 4.84 -5.53
CA PHE A 141 -4.56 3.94 -5.91
C PHE A 141 -3.18 4.57 -5.72
N ASP A 142 -2.98 5.81 -6.18
CA ASP A 142 -1.69 6.50 -6.10
C ASP A 142 -1.29 6.75 -4.65
N GLN A 143 -2.25 7.07 -3.80
CA GLN A 143 -2.02 7.29 -2.37
C GLN A 143 -1.63 5.99 -1.66
N ILE A 144 -2.41 4.90 -1.85
CA ILE A 144 -2.11 3.63 -1.19
C ILE A 144 -0.77 3.06 -1.66
N LEU A 145 -0.45 3.21 -2.95
CA LEU A 145 0.81 2.78 -3.54
C LEU A 145 2.01 3.52 -2.92
N THR A 146 1.89 4.84 -2.76
CA THR A 146 2.92 5.68 -2.14
C THR A 146 3.12 5.34 -0.66
N TYR A 147 2.04 5.12 0.10
CA TYR A 147 2.13 4.72 1.51
C TYR A 147 2.74 3.34 1.69
N MET A 148 2.39 2.37 0.83
CA MET A 148 2.98 1.05 0.87
C MET A 148 4.49 1.12 0.60
N ALA A 149 4.92 1.87 -0.42
CA ALA A 149 6.33 2.06 -0.73
C ALA A 149 7.09 2.73 0.44
N MET A 150 6.48 3.73 1.10
CA MET A 150 7.05 4.42 2.25
C MET A 150 7.37 3.47 3.41
N TYR A 151 6.44 2.60 3.77
CA TYR A 151 6.69 1.66 4.88
C TYR A 151 7.62 0.51 4.47
N LEU A 152 7.58 0.09 3.21
CA LEU A 152 8.48 -0.95 2.69
C LEU A 152 9.95 -0.50 2.65
N MET A 153 10.23 0.81 2.51
CA MET A 153 11.61 1.31 2.62
C MET A 153 12.18 1.19 4.03
N LEU A 154 11.34 1.23 5.07
CA LEU A 154 11.77 1.05 6.45
C LEU A 154 12.06 -0.42 6.77
N ALA A 155 11.42 -1.35 6.05
CA ALA A 155 11.45 -2.77 6.32
C ALA A 155 12.62 -3.48 5.63
N PRO A 156 13.07 -4.65 6.13
CA PRO A 156 13.97 -5.54 5.40
C PRO A 156 13.21 -6.31 4.29
N SER A 157 12.50 -5.59 3.42
CA SER A 157 11.56 -6.14 2.42
C SER A 157 12.26 -6.95 1.32
N GLY A 158 13.59 -6.78 1.14
CA GLY A 158 14.43 -7.55 0.22
C GLY A 158 15.04 -8.82 0.81
N SER A 159 14.80 -9.14 2.08
CA SER A 159 15.43 -10.30 2.71
C SER A 159 14.85 -11.66 2.28
N CYS A 160 13.63 -11.67 1.69
CA CYS A 160 12.99 -12.87 1.15
C CYS A 160 12.47 -12.61 -0.27
N TYR A 161 12.34 -13.66 -1.07
CA TYR A 161 11.69 -13.63 -2.40
C TYR A 161 12.21 -12.50 -3.31
N SER A 162 13.54 -12.35 -3.40
CA SER A 162 14.23 -11.23 -4.04
C SER A 162 15.53 -11.66 -4.69
N VAL A 163 16.03 -10.86 -5.61
CA VAL A 163 17.37 -11.01 -6.16
C VAL A 163 18.43 -10.84 -5.05
N ASP A 164 18.22 -9.93 -4.11
CA ASP A 164 19.10 -9.74 -2.95
C ASP A 164 19.24 -11.02 -2.12
N ALA A 165 18.14 -11.72 -1.86
CA ALA A 165 18.15 -12.99 -1.12
C ALA A 165 18.86 -14.11 -1.91
N TRP A 166 18.72 -14.11 -3.24
CA TRP A 166 19.43 -15.04 -4.11
C TRP A 166 20.94 -14.74 -4.15
N LEU A 167 21.34 -13.48 -4.35
CA LEU A 167 22.72 -13.03 -4.31
C LEU A 167 23.38 -13.36 -2.98
N ARG A 168 22.68 -13.13 -1.87
CA ARG A 168 23.18 -13.49 -0.55
C ARG A 168 23.49 -14.99 -0.45
N LYS A 169 22.61 -15.86 -0.94
CA LYS A 169 22.84 -17.32 -0.94
C LYS A 169 23.94 -17.74 -1.90
N ARG A 170 23.97 -17.15 -3.09
CA ARG A 170 24.93 -17.52 -4.16
C ARG A 170 26.36 -17.16 -3.78
N PHE A 171 26.51 -16.05 -3.09
CA PHE A 171 27.81 -15.50 -2.70
C PHE A 171 28.07 -15.59 -1.19
N ALA A 172 27.46 -16.56 -0.50
CA ALA A 172 27.68 -16.80 0.91
C ALA A 172 29.13 -17.23 1.18
N SER A 173 30.00 -16.28 1.58
CA SER A 173 31.31 -16.56 2.13
C SER A 173 31.37 -16.13 3.59
N THR A 174 32.23 -16.75 4.38
CA THR A 174 32.21 -16.76 5.85
C THR A 174 32.53 -15.43 6.51
N ASP A 175 33.12 -14.47 5.80
CA ASP A 175 33.51 -13.19 6.42
C ASP A 175 33.23 -12.02 5.44
N ARG A 176 32.02 -11.51 5.53
CA ARG A 176 31.63 -10.32 4.78
C ARG A 176 31.37 -9.17 5.73
N GLY A 177 32.01 -8.03 5.48
CA GLY A 177 31.95 -6.84 6.30
C GLY A 177 30.53 -6.28 6.52
N ARG A 178 30.39 -5.34 7.47
CA ARG A 178 29.12 -4.71 7.86
C ARG A 178 28.31 -4.17 6.68
N PHE A 179 28.96 -3.61 5.66
CA PHE A 179 28.31 -3.05 4.48
C PHE A 179 27.56 -4.10 3.66
N TRP A 180 28.15 -5.28 3.42
CA TRP A 180 27.48 -6.38 2.74
C TRP A 180 26.23 -6.87 3.50
N ASN A 181 26.37 -7.06 4.79
CA ASN A 181 25.26 -7.51 5.65
C ASN A 181 24.13 -6.48 5.76
N TRP A 182 24.46 -5.19 5.64
CA TRP A 182 23.48 -4.11 5.54
C TRP A 182 22.78 -4.13 4.19
N LEU A 183 23.52 -4.25 3.09
CA LEU A 183 22.99 -4.22 1.72
C LEU A 183 22.10 -5.43 1.41
N PHE A 184 22.50 -6.61 1.88
CA PHE A 184 21.78 -7.88 1.68
C PHE A 184 21.35 -8.48 3.02
N PRO A 185 20.24 -8.02 3.61
CA PRO A 185 19.80 -8.45 4.94
C PRO A 185 19.39 -9.92 4.96
N GLU A 186 19.58 -10.57 6.11
CA GLU A 186 19.12 -11.94 6.35
C GLU A 186 17.60 -12.03 6.48
N ALA A 187 17.06 -13.19 6.07
CA ALA A 187 15.66 -13.57 6.26
C ALA A 187 15.40 -14.01 7.71
N LYS A 188 15.59 -13.11 8.66
CA LYS A 188 15.35 -13.35 10.10
C LYS A 188 14.30 -12.41 10.66
N ALA A 189 13.72 -12.81 11.79
CA ALA A 189 12.80 -11.94 12.53
C ALA A 189 13.54 -10.71 13.05
N THR A 190 12.99 -9.51 12.79
CA THR A 190 13.56 -8.24 13.22
C THR A 190 12.48 -7.32 13.80
N VAL A 191 12.89 -6.47 14.72
CA VAL A 191 12.03 -5.42 15.29
C VAL A 191 11.57 -4.45 14.19
N LEU A 192 12.46 -4.11 13.27
CA LEU A 192 12.15 -3.18 12.16
C LEU A 192 11.05 -3.74 11.24
N ALA A 193 11.04 -5.07 10.99
CA ALA A 193 9.95 -5.71 10.26
C ALA A 193 8.61 -5.62 11.01
N ASN A 194 8.63 -5.69 12.34
CA ASN A 194 7.42 -5.50 13.12
C ASN A 194 6.95 -4.05 13.08
N ILE A 195 7.84 -3.08 13.33
CA ILE A 195 7.50 -1.65 13.28
C ILE A 195 6.86 -1.28 11.94
N ALA A 196 7.49 -1.65 10.81
CA ALA A 196 6.92 -1.39 9.49
C ALA A 196 5.53 -2.05 9.32
N THR A 197 5.37 -3.30 9.79
CA THR A 197 4.09 -4.00 9.78
C THR A 197 3.03 -3.25 10.59
N ARG A 198 3.36 -2.79 11.81
CA ARG A 198 2.42 -2.07 12.68
C ARG A 198 2.02 -0.72 12.11
N LEU A 199 2.98 0.01 11.55
CA LEU A 199 2.70 1.28 10.88
C LEU A 199 1.75 1.09 9.70
N MET A 200 1.96 0.08 8.84
CA MET A 200 1.04 -0.27 7.76
C MET A 200 -0.36 -0.63 8.28
N GLN A 201 -0.43 -1.46 9.33
CA GLN A 201 -1.70 -1.86 9.94
C GLN A 201 -2.48 -0.67 10.49
N LEU A 202 -1.82 0.22 11.23
CA LEU A 202 -2.44 1.43 11.78
C LEU A 202 -2.88 2.38 10.67
N HIS A 203 -2.03 2.60 9.66
CA HIS A 203 -2.39 3.48 8.55
C HIS A 203 -3.61 2.95 7.77
N LEU A 204 -3.68 1.64 7.55
CA LEU A 204 -4.83 1.02 6.89
C LEU A 204 -6.12 1.19 7.74
N CYS A 205 -6.02 1.07 9.07
CA CYS A 205 -7.12 1.38 9.98
C CYS A 205 -7.56 2.84 9.84
N VAL A 206 -6.63 3.79 9.72
CA VAL A 206 -6.93 5.21 9.51
C VAL A 206 -7.63 5.42 8.17
N ILE A 207 -7.15 4.81 7.08
CA ILE A 207 -7.76 4.91 5.75
C ILE A 207 -9.24 4.47 5.79
N TYR A 208 -9.52 3.29 6.35
CA TYR A 208 -10.90 2.79 6.44
C TYR A 208 -11.78 3.64 7.37
N LEU A 209 -11.26 4.04 8.53
CA LEU A 209 -12.02 4.86 9.46
C LEU A 209 -12.41 6.21 8.86
N PHE A 210 -11.45 6.92 8.25
CA PHE A 210 -11.74 8.21 7.62
C PHE A 210 -12.59 8.06 6.34
N GLY A 211 -12.40 6.98 5.58
CA GLY A 211 -13.27 6.62 4.46
C GLY A 211 -14.72 6.41 4.91
N GLY A 212 -14.92 5.63 5.97
CA GLY A 212 -16.24 5.39 6.56
C GLY A 212 -16.88 6.65 7.14
N ILE A 213 -16.13 7.47 7.89
CA ILE A 213 -16.63 8.76 8.43
C ILE A 213 -17.00 9.72 7.30
N SER A 214 -16.20 9.78 6.23
CA SER A 214 -16.53 10.60 5.07
C SER A 214 -17.83 10.15 4.40
N LYS A 215 -18.01 8.84 4.23
CA LYS A 215 -19.27 8.25 3.72
C LYS A 215 -20.46 8.56 4.63
N ALA A 216 -20.30 8.46 5.94
CA ALA A 216 -21.33 8.76 6.92
C ALA A 216 -21.86 10.20 6.88
N ARG A 217 -21.17 11.13 6.23
CA ARG A 217 -21.64 12.50 5.99
C ARG A 217 -22.62 12.61 4.81
N GLY A 218 -22.64 11.61 3.91
CA GLY A 218 -23.49 11.60 2.72
C GLY A 218 -24.85 10.95 2.99
N GLN A 219 -25.96 11.62 2.64
CA GLN A 219 -27.32 11.12 2.84
C GLN A 219 -27.55 9.77 2.14
N THR A 220 -27.00 9.57 0.93
CA THR A 220 -27.14 8.34 0.14
C THR A 220 -26.62 7.08 0.86
N TRP A 221 -25.71 7.25 1.81
CA TRP A 221 -25.22 6.14 2.63
C TRP A 221 -26.24 5.72 3.69
N TRP A 222 -27.00 6.66 4.23
CA TRP A 222 -28.02 6.39 5.24
C TRP A 222 -29.33 5.89 4.65
N ASP A 223 -29.73 6.36 3.47
CA ASP A 223 -30.91 5.87 2.77
C ASP A 223 -30.67 4.56 1.99
N GLY A 224 -29.42 4.08 1.97
CA GLY A 224 -29.03 2.80 1.39
C GLY A 224 -28.87 2.79 -0.13
N THR A 225 -28.74 3.96 -0.77
CA THR A 225 -28.68 4.08 -2.24
C THR A 225 -27.29 4.32 -2.80
N ALA A 226 -26.26 4.55 -1.95
CA ALA A 226 -24.93 4.96 -2.40
C ALA A 226 -24.27 3.95 -3.36
N VAL A 227 -24.37 2.65 -3.08
CA VAL A 227 -23.79 1.61 -3.96
C VAL A 227 -24.50 1.60 -5.31
N TRP A 228 -25.82 1.80 -5.35
CA TRP A 228 -26.57 1.91 -6.61
C TRP A 228 -26.03 3.06 -7.46
N TYR A 229 -25.93 4.27 -6.91
CA TYR A 229 -25.39 5.42 -7.63
C TYR A 229 -23.95 5.19 -8.13
N SER A 230 -23.15 4.42 -7.39
CA SER A 230 -21.78 4.10 -7.82
C SER A 230 -21.77 3.17 -9.03
N VAL A 231 -22.56 2.07 -9.02
CA VAL A 231 -22.53 1.05 -10.08
C VAL A 231 -23.36 1.43 -11.32
N SER A 232 -24.28 2.38 -11.18
CA SER A 232 -25.08 2.91 -12.30
C SER A 232 -24.45 4.13 -12.98
N ASN A 233 -23.32 4.64 -12.46
CA ASN A 233 -22.64 5.78 -13.05
C ASN A 233 -21.83 5.35 -14.27
N TYR A 234 -22.19 5.82 -15.46
CA TYR A 234 -21.54 5.50 -16.72
C TYR A 234 -20.04 5.85 -16.77
N GLU A 235 -19.60 6.84 -16.00
CA GLU A 235 -18.20 7.25 -15.96
C GLU A 235 -17.27 6.14 -15.39
N TYR A 236 -17.78 5.36 -14.44
CA TYR A 236 -17.01 4.33 -13.75
C TYR A 236 -17.51 2.91 -14.03
N GLN A 237 -18.63 2.75 -14.70
CA GLN A 237 -19.25 1.45 -14.93
C GLN A 237 -18.38 0.59 -15.87
N SER A 238 -17.84 -0.49 -15.34
CA SER A 238 -17.11 -1.52 -16.12
C SER A 238 -17.97 -2.76 -16.35
N LEU A 239 -18.77 -3.12 -15.35
CA LEU A 239 -19.72 -4.23 -15.43
C LEU A 239 -21.14 -3.69 -15.25
N ASP A 240 -22.03 -3.98 -16.20
CA ASP A 240 -23.43 -3.61 -16.09
C ASP A 240 -24.12 -4.36 -14.95
N MET A 241 -24.40 -3.64 -13.87
CA MET A 241 -25.12 -4.12 -12.69
C MET A 241 -26.57 -3.61 -12.64
N THR A 242 -27.05 -2.93 -13.69
CA THR A 242 -28.38 -2.28 -13.69
C THR A 242 -29.54 -3.27 -13.60
N TRP A 243 -29.32 -4.53 -13.99
CA TRP A 243 -30.29 -5.62 -13.80
C TRP A 243 -30.66 -5.86 -12.33
N LEU A 244 -29.81 -5.46 -11.37
CA LEU A 244 -30.10 -5.53 -9.94
C LEU A 244 -31.06 -4.43 -9.46
N SER A 245 -31.48 -3.48 -10.33
CA SER A 245 -32.46 -2.43 -9.98
C SER A 245 -33.76 -2.97 -9.41
N GLY A 246 -34.16 -4.18 -9.84
CA GLY A 246 -35.31 -4.90 -9.28
C GLY A 246 -35.13 -5.39 -7.83
N TYR A 247 -33.93 -5.27 -7.26
CA TYR A 247 -33.61 -5.76 -5.91
C TYR A 247 -33.06 -4.64 -5.01
N PRO A 248 -33.81 -3.56 -4.72
CA PRO A 248 -33.30 -2.39 -4.00
C PRO A 248 -32.79 -2.73 -2.59
N ARG A 249 -33.33 -3.75 -1.95
CA ARG A 249 -32.86 -4.22 -0.62
C ARG A 249 -31.47 -4.78 -0.64
N VAL A 250 -31.02 -5.35 -1.78
CA VAL A 250 -29.64 -5.85 -1.94
C VAL A 250 -28.67 -4.67 -1.93
N PHE A 251 -28.95 -3.61 -2.72
CA PHE A 251 -28.11 -2.41 -2.72
C PHE A 251 -28.10 -1.70 -1.37
N SER A 252 -29.25 -1.62 -0.71
CA SER A 252 -29.34 -1.05 0.63
C SER A 252 -28.49 -1.84 1.63
N ALA A 253 -28.55 -3.17 1.60
CA ALA A 253 -27.71 -4.02 2.44
C ALA A 253 -26.22 -3.83 2.13
N MET A 254 -25.81 -3.84 0.85
CA MET A 254 -24.42 -3.61 0.44
C MET A 254 -23.92 -2.23 0.91
N THR A 255 -24.75 -1.19 0.78
CA THR A 255 -24.42 0.17 1.22
C THR A 255 -24.15 0.22 2.72
N HIS A 256 -25.06 -0.27 3.54
CA HIS A 256 -24.91 -0.24 5.00
C HIS A 256 -23.79 -1.16 5.49
N ILE A 257 -23.65 -2.35 4.90
CA ILE A 257 -22.54 -3.26 5.23
C ILE A 257 -21.19 -2.56 4.95
N THR A 258 -21.04 -1.92 3.80
CA THR A 258 -19.80 -1.21 3.45
C THR A 258 -19.54 -0.07 4.43
N LEU A 259 -20.54 0.77 4.73
CA LEU A 259 -20.41 1.89 5.65
C LEU A 259 -19.97 1.44 7.05
N PHE A 260 -20.70 0.51 7.64
CA PHE A 260 -20.39 0.06 9.00
C PHE A 260 -19.10 -0.75 9.06
N TRP A 261 -18.82 -1.56 8.05
CA TRP A 261 -17.57 -2.30 7.99
C TRP A 261 -16.36 -1.35 7.96
N GLU A 262 -16.37 -0.29 7.14
CA GLU A 262 -15.27 0.67 7.10
C GLU A 262 -15.08 1.39 8.45
N ILE A 263 -16.17 1.85 9.08
CA ILE A 263 -16.10 2.53 10.38
C ILE A 263 -15.53 1.61 11.46
N PHE A 264 -16.01 0.37 11.54
CA PHE A 264 -15.62 -0.56 12.59
C PHE A 264 -14.38 -1.39 12.25
N TYR A 265 -13.84 -1.26 11.04
CA TYR A 265 -12.63 -1.98 10.61
C TYR A 265 -11.50 -1.82 11.61
N CYS A 266 -11.22 -0.59 12.06
CA CYS A 266 -10.13 -0.26 12.97
C CYS A 266 -10.20 -0.97 14.33
N ALA A 267 -11.38 -1.38 14.77
CA ALA A 267 -11.58 -2.13 15.99
C ALA A 267 -11.62 -3.66 15.73
N LEU A 268 -12.34 -4.09 14.69
CA LEU A 268 -12.66 -5.50 14.45
C LEU A 268 -11.55 -6.29 13.77
N VAL A 269 -10.56 -5.64 13.14
CA VAL A 269 -9.46 -6.33 12.45
C VAL A 269 -8.41 -6.92 13.41
N TRP A 270 -8.36 -6.45 14.66
CA TRP A 270 -7.36 -6.89 15.64
C TRP A 270 -7.68 -8.22 16.32
N PRO A 271 -8.92 -8.47 16.80
CA PRO A 271 -9.24 -9.73 17.45
C PRO A 271 -9.14 -10.91 16.47
N ARG A 272 -8.66 -12.06 16.97
CA ARG A 272 -8.48 -13.27 16.14
C ARG A 272 -9.79 -13.82 15.58
N LEU A 273 -10.90 -13.64 16.30
CA LEU A 273 -12.22 -14.15 15.93
C LEU A 273 -12.83 -13.34 14.77
N THR A 274 -12.79 -12.02 14.83
CA THR A 274 -13.44 -11.11 13.86
C THR A 274 -12.58 -10.84 12.62
N ARG A 275 -11.26 -10.94 12.76
CA ARG A 275 -10.30 -10.67 11.68
C ARG A 275 -10.59 -11.40 10.35
N PRO A 276 -10.87 -12.71 10.32
CA PRO A 276 -11.15 -13.42 9.07
C PRO A 276 -12.34 -12.82 8.33
N PHE A 277 -13.42 -12.49 9.05
CA PHE A 277 -14.62 -11.87 8.48
C PHE A 277 -14.31 -10.48 7.91
N VAL A 278 -13.58 -9.65 8.66
CA VAL A 278 -13.21 -8.30 8.25
C VAL A 278 -12.34 -8.32 7.00
N ILE A 279 -11.35 -9.21 6.94
CA ILE A 279 -10.45 -9.35 5.77
C ILE A 279 -11.22 -9.96 4.58
N THR A 280 -12.08 -10.94 4.78
CA THR A 280 -12.90 -11.50 3.70
C THR A 280 -13.80 -10.41 3.11
N LEU A 281 -14.43 -9.59 3.96
CA LEU A 281 -15.25 -8.49 3.49
C LEU A 281 -14.42 -7.43 2.75
N ALA A 282 -13.20 -7.15 3.19
CA ALA A 282 -12.27 -6.30 2.46
C ALA A 282 -12.00 -6.84 1.04
N VAL A 283 -11.74 -8.15 0.92
CA VAL A 283 -11.54 -8.79 -0.39
C VAL A 283 -12.78 -8.68 -1.26
N VAL A 284 -13.97 -8.97 -0.72
CA VAL A 284 -15.24 -8.92 -1.46
C VAL A 284 -15.54 -7.49 -1.94
N VAL A 285 -15.44 -6.50 -1.05
CA VAL A 285 -15.72 -5.09 -1.40
C VAL A 285 -14.75 -4.59 -2.46
N HIS A 286 -13.43 -4.81 -2.29
CA HIS A 286 -12.45 -4.29 -3.24
C HIS A 286 -12.41 -5.09 -4.56
N ALA A 287 -12.74 -6.38 -4.56
CA ALA A 287 -12.99 -7.13 -5.77
C ALA A 287 -14.24 -6.62 -6.51
N GLY A 288 -15.31 -6.30 -5.77
CA GLY A 288 -16.51 -5.65 -6.32
C GLY A 288 -16.20 -4.30 -6.97
N ILE A 289 -15.43 -3.44 -6.30
CA ILE A 289 -14.97 -2.16 -6.85
C ILE A 289 -14.12 -2.38 -8.12
N ALA A 290 -13.20 -3.34 -8.09
CA ALA A 290 -12.35 -3.66 -9.25
C ALA A 290 -13.18 -4.09 -10.46
N LEU A 291 -14.16 -4.95 -10.26
CA LEU A 291 -14.96 -5.55 -11.34
C LEU A 291 -16.11 -4.65 -11.80
N ALA A 292 -16.86 -4.08 -10.86
CA ALA A 292 -18.04 -3.29 -11.20
C ALA A 292 -17.69 -1.86 -11.65
N LEU A 293 -16.66 -1.26 -11.06
CA LEU A 293 -16.24 0.12 -11.37
C LEU A 293 -14.97 0.20 -12.22
N GLY A 294 -14.39 -0.94 -12.64
CA GLY A 294 -13.17 -0.95 -13.45
C GLY A 294 -11.88 -0.50 -12.73
N MET A 295 -11.94 -0.24 -11.43
CA MET A 295 -10.80 0.21 -10.63
C MET A 295 -9.90 -0.95 -10.22
N ILE A 296 -9.39 -1.72 -11.20
CA ILE A 296 -8.69 -2.99 -10.98
C ILE A 296 -7.41 -2.80 -10.15
N THR A 297 -6.59 -1.82 -10.49
CA THR A 297 -5.32 -1.52 -9.80
C THR A 297 -5.55 -1.12 -8.35
N PHE A 298 -6.55 -0.28 -8.10
CA PHE A 298 -6.95 0.10 -6.74
C PHE A 298 -7.43 -1.11 -5.93
N GLY A 299 -8.32 -1.92 -6.51
CA GLY A 299 -8.82 -3.13 -5.85
C GLY A 299 -7.71 -4.11 -5.48
N ILE A 300 -6.76 -4.37 -6.40
CA ILE A 300 -5.60 -5.24 -6.15
C ILE A 300 -4.76 -4.68 -5.00
N MET A 301 -4.45 -3.38 -5.00
CA MET A 301 -3.62 -2.77 -3.96
C MET A 301 -4.29 -2.79 -2.59
N MET A 302 -5.60 -2.54 -2.52
CA MET A 302 -6.34 -2.60 -1.26
C MET A 302 -6.45 -4.03 -0.72
N ILE A 303 -6.66 -5.03 -1.59
CA ILE A 303 -6.61 -6.45 -1.19
C ILE A 303 -5.22 -6.82 -0.68
N ALA A 304 -4.16 -6.43 -1.40
CA ALA A 304 -2.78 -6.66 -1.00
C ALA A 304 -2.44 -6.00 0.34
N ALA A 305 -2.86 -4.75 0.56
CA ALA A 305 -2.65 -4.04 1.82
C ALA A 305 -3.26 -4.78 3.01
N ASN A 306 -4.43 -5.40 2.83
CA ASN A 306 -5.08 -6.21 3.87
C ASN A 306 -4.29 -7.47 4.25
N MET A 307 -3.40 -7.99 3.36
CA MET A 307 -2.54 -9.12 3.68
C MET A 307 -1.59 -8.85 4.85
N ILE A 308 -1.35 -7.59 5.21
CA ILE A 308 -0.50 -7.22 6.35
C ILE A 308 -1.02 -7.74 7.70
N PHE A 309 -2.31 -8.06 7.80
CA PHE A 309 -2.92 -8.67 8.99
C PHE A 309 -2.79 -10.20 9.02
N ILE A 310 -2.31 -10.81 7.94
CA ILE A 310 -2.03 -12.26 7.90
C ILE A 310 -0.70 -12.55 8.61
N SER A 311 -0.65 -13.67 9.34
CA SER A 311 0.58 -14.03 10.05
C SER A 311 1.71 -14.37 9.07
N PRO A 312 2.95 -13.87 9.29
CA PRO A 312 4.07 -14.16 8.38
C PRO A 312 4.42 -15.66 8.30
N GLY A 313 4.20 -16.41 9.37
CA GLY A 313 4.41 -17.86 9.39
C GLY A 313 3.44 -18.58 8.45
N TRP A 314 2.19 -18.15 8.35
CA TRP A 314 1.22 -18.72 7.42
C TRP A 314 1.62 -18.43 5.97
N VAL A 315 2.07 -17.22 5.68
CA VAL A 315 2.63 -16.83 4.37
C VAL A 315 3.81 -17.73 4.00
N GLN A 316 4.75 -17.94 4.92
CA GLN A 316 5.89 -18.83 4.71
C GLN A 316 5.45 -20.26 4.40
N HIS A 317 4.49 -20.80 5.15
CA HIS A 317 3.96 -22.15 4.92
C HIS A 317 3.33 -22.33 3.53
N ILE A 318 2.56 -21.35 3.06
CA ILE A 318 1.98 -21.40 1.71
C ILE A 318 3.06 -21.42 0.65
N VAL A 319 4.04 -20.50 0.72
CA VAL A 319 5.12 -20.43 -0.27
C VAL A 319 5.94 -21.72 -0.31
N VAL A 320 6.23 -22.32 0.85
CA VAL A 320 6.94 -23.60 0.92
C VAL A 320 6.11 -24.72 0.28
N ARG A 321 4.81 -24.78 0.53
CA ARG A 321 3.92 -25.79 -0.09
C ARG A 321 3.85 -25.65 -1.60
N LEU A 322 3.73 -24.43 -2.12
CA LEU A 322 3.69 -24.19 -3.58
C LEU A 322 5.00 -24.61 -4.26
N ARG A 323 6.15 -24.32 -3.65
CA ARG A 323 7.46 -24.76 -4.17
C ARG A 323 7.62 -26.27 -4.20
N ARG A 324 7.12 -26.98 -3.18
CA ARG A 324 7.18 -28.46 -3.16
C ARG A 324 6.31 -29.09 -4.23
N ARG A 325 5.12 -28.51 -4.50
CA ARG A 325 4.24 -28.99 -5.59
C ARG A 325 4.89 -28.80 -6.95
N SER A 326 5.44 -27.62 -7.24
CA SER A 326 6.15 -27.36 -8.51
C SER A 326 7.30 -28.35 -8.73
N GLN A 327 8.04 -28.74 -7.69
CA GLN A 327 9.12 -29.73 -7.81
C GLN A 327 8.64 -31.18 -8.00
N GLN A 328 7.39 -31.49 -7.62
CA GLN A 328 6.77 -32.80 -7.84
C GLN A 328 6.12 -32.92 -9.23
N ASP A 329 5.72 -31.80 -9.83
CA ASP A 329 5.11 -31.75 -11.16
C ASP A 329 6.18 -31.73 -12.28
N ASP A 330 7.44 -31.36 -11.97
CA ASP A 330 8.57 -31.29 -12.89
C ASP A 330 9.47 -32.57 -12.87
N GLY A 331 9.18 -33.59 -12.05
CA GLY A 331 9.91 -34.87 -11.92
C GLY A 331 9.08 -36.06 -12.25
#